data_3ce9ca2282918d5e6619fa7f1d1d4552
#
_entry.id   3ce9ca2282918d5e6619fa7f1d1d4552
#
_cell.length_a   1.000
_cell.length_b   1.000
_cell.length_c   1.000
_cell.angle_alpha   90.00
_cell.angle_beta   90.00
_cell.angle_gamma   90.00
#
_symmetry.space_group_name_H-M   'P 1'
#
loop_
_entity.id
_entity.type
_entity.pdbx_description
1 polymer ?
#
loop_
_entity_poly.entity_id
_entity_poly.type
_entity_poly.pdbx_seq_one_letter_code
_entity_poly.pdbx_strand_id
1 'polypeptide(L)'
;ILATICIAAAGNIINDIYDVETDFINKPNKLIIGKTISEKTAYNLFIAFNIIGVGIGFYVSNLVGKSTFFSLFVIISALLYVYASYLKRTLLIGNIVISVLVGLSILIVGIFELLPAITPENQQFQFTFFKIIFDYSVFAFSINLLREIAKDLEDIDGDYKAGMHTLPIAIGRARATNVLFVLTLIPLLVLVFYVINSLYKNEIATGYFLLFIIGPLIYTSIKSFNANTKQDYHHISRMLKLVMLFGMLSLLIYLF
;
A
#
# COMPACT_ATOMS: atom_id res chain seq x y z
N ILE A 1 -3.28 -14.97 -5.01
CA ILE A 1 -1.91 -14.41 -4.81
C ILE A 1 -1.21 -14.19 -6.15
N LEU A 2 -1.03 -15.19 -7.03
CA LEU A 2 -0.27 -15.04 -8.28
C LEU A 2 -0.85 -13.97 -9.21
N ALA A 3 -2.17 -13.92 -9.39
CA ALA A 3 -2.86 -12.86 -10.14
C ALA A 3 -2.53 -11.46 -9.59
N THR A 4 -2.59 -11.30 -8.28
CA THR A 4 -2.29 -10.03 -7.60
C THR A 4 -0.82 -9.62 -7.79
N ILE A 5 0.11 -10.58 -7.72
CA ILE A 5 1.54 -10.31 -7.97
C ILE A 5 1.77 -9.83 -9.40
N CYS A 6 1.17 -10.48 -10.40
CA CYS A 6 1.31 -10.06 -11.80
C CYS A 6 0.75 -8.65 -12.04
N ILE A 7 -0.43 -8.35 -11.51
CA ILE A 7 -1.04 -7.01 -11.66
C ILE A 7 -0.23 -5.94 -10.91
N ALA A 8 0.29 -6.25 -9.71
CA ALA A 8 1.15 -5.33 -8.98
C ALA A 8 2.48 -5.08 -9.72
N ALA A 9 3.07 -6.12 -10.32
CA ALA A 9 4.26 -5.98 -11.16
C ALA A 9 3.98 -5.08 -12.37
N ALA A 10 2.85 -5.28 -13.06
CA ALA A 10 2.40 -4.40 -14.14
C ALA A 10 2.22 -2.95 -13.65
N GLY A 11 1.60 -2.77 -12.47
CA GLY A 11 1.43 -1.45 -11.84
C GLY A 11 2.77 -0.75 -11.57
N ASN A 12 3.77 -1.46 -11.09
CA ASN A 12 5.12 -0.90 -10.89
C ASN A 12 5.77 -0.51 -12.23
N ILE A 13 5.67 -1.37 -13.24
CA ILE A 13 6.25 -1.09 -14.56
C ILE A 13 5.62 0.16 -15.19
N ILE A 14 4.29 0.28 -15.18
CA ILE A 14 3.64 1.45 -15.76
C ILE A 14 3.96 2.72 -14.96
N ASN A 15 4.09 2.62 -13.63
CA ASN A 15 4.52 3.73 -12.80
C ASN A 15 5.93 4.20 -13.18
N ASP A 16 6.89 3.27 -13.32
CA ASP A 16 8.27 3.59 -13.72
C ASP A 16 8.34 4.21 -15.13
N ILE A 17 7.44 3.82 -16.05
CA ILE A 17 7.35 4.44 -17.40
C ILE A 17 6.96 5.92 -17.28
N TYR A 18 5.95 6.22 -16.48
CA TYR A 18 5.47 7.60 -16.29
C TYR A 18 6.36 8.44 -15.37
N ASP A 19 7.26 7.79 -14.60
CA ASP A 19 8.18 8.45 -13.66
C ASP A 19 9.56 8.79 -14.24
N VAL A 20 9.86 8.44 -15.49
CA VAL A 20 11.19 8.65 -16.08
C VAL A 20 11.71 10.08 -15.89
N GLU A 21 10.88 11.10 -16.16
CA GLU A 21 11.27 12.50 -16.02
C GLU A 21 11.50 12.92 -14.55
N THR A 22 10.61 12.53 -13.66
CA THR A 22 10.73 12.83 -12.22
C THR A 22 11.87 12.08 -11.56
N ASP A 23 12.06 10.80 -11.91
CA ASP A 23 13.15 9.97 -11.38
C ASP A 23 14.51 10.40 -11.91
N PHE A 24 14.58 10.97 -13.12
CA PHE A 24 15.83 11.57 -13.61
C PHE A 24 16.33 12.69 -12.70
N ILE A 25 15.40 13.44 -12.07
CA ILE A 25 15.74 14.53 -11.14
C ILE A 25 15.92 13.97 -9.72
N ASN A 26 14.98 13.15 -9.24
CA ASN A 26 14.94 12.72 -7.85
C ASN A 26 15.91 11.58 -7.54
N LYS A 27 16.11 10.65 -8.49
CA LYS A 27 16.83 9.39 -8.30
C LYS A 27 17.63 8.97 -9.55
N PRO A 28 18.53 9.82 -10.10
CA PRO A 28 19.18 9.60 -11.40
C PRO A 28 19.95 8.29 -11.49
N ASN A 29 20.46 7.78 -10.36
CA ASN A 29 21.23 6.53 -10.30
C ASN A 29 20.35 5.27 -10.24
N LYS A 30 19.02 5.41 -10.01
CA LYS A 30 18.07 4.29 -9.94
C LYS A 30 17.20 4.15 -11.19
N LEU A 31 17.40 5.01 -12.18
CA LEU A 31 16.62 4.99 -13.43
C LEU A 31 16.94 3.70 -14.22
N ILE A 32 15.91 2.90 -14.47
CA ILE A 32 15.99 1.63 -15.21
C ILE A 32 15.49 1.83 -16.64
N ILE A 33 14.34 2.47 -16.81
CA ILE A 33 13.72 2.71 -18.13
C ILE A 33 14.48 3.81 -18.84
N GLY A 34 14.82 3.55 -20.11
CA GLY A 34 15.66 4.45 -20.92
C GLY A 34 17.16 4.24 -20.73
N LYS A 35 17.61 3.58 -19.63
CA LYS A 35 19.03 3.23 -19.42
C LYS A 35 19.30 1.73 -19.65
N THR A 36 18.57 0.87 -18.94
CA THR A 36 18.79 -0.59 -18.97
C THR A 36 17.75 -1.30 -19.81
N ILE A 37 16.50 -0.83 -19.77
CA ILE A 37 15.37 -1.41 -20.48
C ILE A 37 14.76 -0.32 -21.37
N SER A 38 14.48 -0.66 -22.65
CA SER A 38 13.79 0.28 -23.54
C SER A 38 12.34 0.49 -23.10
N GLU A 39 11.81 1.66 -23.33
CA GLU A 39 10.41 2.00 -23.04
C GLU A 39 9.44 1.01 -23.72
N LYS A 40 9.70 0.64 -24.98
CA LYS A 40 8.94 -0.37 -25.73
C LYS A 40 8.92 -1.73 -25.00
N THR A 41 10.06 -2.16 -24.47
CA THR A 41 10.15 -3.42 -23.71
C THR A 41 9.35 -3.32 -22.43
N ALA A 42 9.43 -2.19 -21.73
CA ALA A 42 8.67 -1.96 -20.50
C ALA A 42 7.14 -1.99 -20.76
N TYR A 43 6.66 -1.35 -21.83
CA TYR A 43 5.25 -1.44 -22.22
C TYR A 43 4.82 -2.88 -22.57
N ASN A 44 5.65 -3.63 -23.28
CA ASN A 44 5.35 -5.03 -23.59
C ASN A 44 5.26 -5.88 -22.32
N LEU A 45 6.14 -5.67 -21.35
CA LEU A 45 6.09 -6.34 -20.04
C LEU A 45 4.84 -5.95 -19.25
N PHE A 46 4.49 -4.65 -19.24
CA PHE A 46 3.26 -4.17 -18.63
C PHE A 46 2.02 -4.89 -19.19
N ILE A 47 1.90 -4.97 -20.52
CA ILE A 47 0.78 -5.65 -21.18
C ILE A 47 0.79 -7.15 -20.84
N ALA A 48 1.94 -7.81 -20.94
CA ALA A 48 2.06 -9.24 -20.65
C ALA A 48 1.64 -9.58 -19.22
N PHE A 49 2.14 -8.84 -18.24
CA PHE A 49 1.78 -9.06 -16.83
C PHE A 49 0.30 -8.79 -16.54
N ASN A 50 -0.31 -7.80 -17.21
CA ASN A 50 -1.76 -7.57 -17.08
C ASN A 50 -2.58 -8.72 -17.69
N ILE A 51 -2.23 -9.18 -18.89
CA ILE A 51 -2.93 -10.31 -19.53
C ILE A 51 -2.82 -11.56 -18.64
N ILE A 52 -1.63 -11.88 -18.14
CA ILE A 52 -1.40 -13.03 -17.26
C ILE A 52 -2.19 -12.86 -15.96
N GLY A 53 -2.09 -11.70 -15.31
CA GLY A 53 -2.75 -11.44 -14.03
C GLY A 53 -4.27 -11.50 -14.13
N VAL A 54 -4.86 -10.84 -15.12
CA VAL A 54 -6.32 -10.86 -15.36
C VAL A 54 -6.77 -12.25 -15.81
N GLY A 55 -6.00 -12.94 -16.66
CA GLY A 55 -6.28 -14.30 -17.10
C GLY A 55 -6.31 -15.30 -15.94
N ILE A 56 -5.34 -15.24 -15.03
CA ILE A 56 -5.34 -16.04 -13.80
C ILE A 56 -6.54 -15.66 -12.92
N GLY A 57 -6.83 -14.36 -12.78
CA GLY A 57 -7.98 -13.86 -12.04
C GLY A 57 -9.30 -14.41 -12.59
N PHE A 58 -9.47 -14.43 -13.92
CA PHE A 58 -10.61 -15.03 -14.59
C PHE A 58 -10.73 -16.54 -14.29
N TYR A 59 -9.62 -17.25 -14.43
CA TYR A 59 -9.58 -18.70 -14.16
C TYR A 59 -9.98 -19.01 -12.70
N VAL A 60 -9.39 -18.32 -11.72
CA VAL A 60 -9.70 -18.53 -10.30
C VAL A 60 -11.14 -18.16 -9.97
N SER A 61 -11.66 -17.07 -10.55
CA SER A 61 -13.07 -16.65 -10.36
C SER A 61 -14.07 -17.73 -10.81
N ASN A 62 -13.78 -18.40 -11.93
CA ASN A 62 -14.60 -19.52 -12.39
C ASN A 62 -14.43 -20.77 -11.52
N LEU A 63 -13.21 -21.05 -11.01
CA LEU A 63 -12.97 -22.17 -10.09
C LEU A 63 -13.80 -22.06 -8.80
N VAL A 64 -13.91 -20.85 -8.22
CA VAL A 64 -14.70 -20.62 -7.01
C VAL A 64 -16.21 -20.45 -7.29
N GLY A 65 -16.65 -20.64 -8.53
CA GLY A 65 -18.07 -20.52 -8.92
C GLY A 65 -18.62 -19.08 -8.87
N LYS A 66 -17.75 -18.05 -8.86
CA LYS A 66 -18.10 -16.63 -8.80
C LYS A 66 -17.44 -15.88 -9.97
N SER A 67 -17.89 -16.18 -11.18
CA SER A 67 -17.28 -15.63 -12.42
C SER A 67 -17.18 -14.11 -12.42
N THR A 68 -18.15 -13.39 -11.80
CA THR A 68 -18.13 -11.93 -11.71
C THR A 68 -16.92 -11.38 -10.91
N PHE A 69 -16.28 -12.18 -10.05
CA PHE A 69 -15.13 -11.73 -9.25
C PHE A 69 -13.92 -11.35 -10.11
N PHE A 70 -13.81 -11.85 -11.36
CA PHE A 70 -12.72 -11.45 -12.25
C PHE A 70 -12.70 -9.95 -12.53
N SER A 71 -13.86 -9.28 -12.47
CA SER A 71 -13.96 -7.83 -12.67
C SER A 71 -13.10 -7.04 -11.67
N LEU A 72 -12.86 -7.58 -10.47
CA LEU A 72 -11.96 -6.96 -9.48
C LEU A 72 -10.55 -6.81 -10.04
N PHE A 73 -10.02 -7.84 -10.70
CA PHE A 73 -8.67 -7.79 -11.29
C PHE A 73 -8.59 -6.80 -12.45
N VAL A 74 -9.65 -6.72 -13.27
CA VAL A 74 -9.75 -5.74 -14.37
C VAL A 74 -9.79 -4.31 -13.83
N ILE A 75 -10.63 -4.06 -12.81
CA ILE A 75 -10.78 -2.73 -12.18
C ILE A 75 -9.46 -2.32 -11.52
N ILE A 76 -8.80 -3.21 -10.78
CA ILE A 76 -7.52 -2.92 -10.12
C ILE A 76 -6.44 -2.59 -11.16
N SER A 77 -6.35 -3.37 -12.24
CA SER A 77 -5.42 -3.13 -13.34
C SER A 77 -5.66 -1.75 -13.98
N ALA A 78 -6.91 -1.41 -14.29
CA ALA A 78 -7.29 -0.12 -14.84
C ALA A 78 -6.97 1.03 -13.88
N LEU A 79 -7.26 0.87 -12.57
CA LEU A 79 -6.96 1.88 -11.57
C LEU A 79 -5.45 2.10 -11.39
N LEU A 80 -4.61 1.07 -11.47
CA LEU A 80 -3.15 1.21 -11.44
C LEU A 80 -2.64 2.00 -12.65
N TYR A 81 -3.20 1.76 -13.84
CA TYR A 81 -2.87 2.56 -15.02
C TYR A 81 -3.29 4.04 -14.86
N VAL A 82 -4.53 4.29 -14.44
CA VAL A 82 -5.05 5.65 -14.21
C VAL A 82 -4.26 6.34 -13.09
N TYR A 83 -3.88 5.61 -12.05
CA TYR A 83 -3.02 6.12 -10.99
C TYR A 83 -1.68 6.60 -11.55
N ALA A 84 -0.96 5.74 -12.27
CA ALA A 84 0.37 6.06 -12.81
C ALA A 84 0.33 7.22 -13.82
N SER A 85 -0.67 7.25 -14.70
CA SER A 85 -0.77 8.25 -15.77
C SER A 85 -1.28 9.61 -15.29
N TYR A 86 -2.16 9.65 -14.30
CA TYR A 86 -2.87 10.88 -13.93
C TYR A 86 -2.99 11.12 -12.42
N LEU A 87 -3.52 10.16 -11.63
CA LEU A 87 -3.95 10.44 -10.25
C LEU A 87 -2.79 10.77 -9.32
N LYS A 88 -1.62 10.18 -9.51
CA LYS A 88 -0.45 10.45 -8.67
C LYS A 88 0.04 11.91 -8.74
N ARG A 89 -0.36 12.65 -9.78
CA ARG A 89 -0.04 14.08 -9.95
C ARG A 89 -0.98 15.00 -9.18
N THR A 90 -2.01 14.45 -8.55
CA THR A 90 -3.06 15.19 -7.83
C THR A 90 -2.76 15.28 -6.34
N LEU A 91 -3.41 16.22 -5.66
CA LEU A 91 -3.17 16.61 -4.26
C LEU A 91 -3.01 15.42 -3.29
N LEU A 92 -4.03 14.56 -3.19
CA LEU A 92 -4.07 13.39 -2.30
C LEU A 92 -4.82 12.20 -2.91
N ILE A 93 -5.51 12.41 -4.04
CA ILE A 93 -6.36 11.37 -4.63
C ILE A 93 -5.51 10.16 -5.03
N GLY A 94 -4.33 10.41 -5.62
CA GLY A 94 -3.38 9.36 -5.96
C GLY A 94 -2.96 8.54 -4.73
N ASN A 95 -2.57 9.22 -3.65
CA ASN A 95 -2.13 8.58 -2.41
C ASN A 95 -3.24 7.73 -1.78
N ILE A 96 -4.48 8.21 -1.82
CA ILE A 96 -5.66 7.46 -1.34
C ILE A 96 -5.91 6.25 -2.23
N VAL A 97 -5.95 6.42 -3.56
CA VAL A 97 -6.24 5.33 -4.50
C VAL A 97 -5.20 4.23 -4.40
N ILE A 98 -3.90 4.54 -4.42
CA ILE A 98 -2.87 3.51 -4.30
C ILE A 98 -2.93 2.81 -2.93
N SER A 99 -3.26 3.53 -1.87
CA SER A 99 -3.40 2.95 -0.52
C SER A 99 -4.64 2.04 -0.41
N VAL A 100 -5.75 2.40 -1.06
CA VAL A 100 -6.92 1.53 -1.20
C VAL A 100 -6.55 0.25 -1.95
N LEU A 101 -5.79 0.34 -3.04
CA LEU A 101 -5.34 -0.82 -3.81
C LEU A 101 -4.42 -1.74 -2.99
N VAL A 102 -3.55 -1.18 -2.14
CA VAL A 102 -2.75 -1.96 -1.19
C VAL A 102 -3.64 -2.67 -0.17
N GLY A 103 -4.63 -2.01 0.42
CA GLY A 103 -5.61 -2.65 1.30
C GLY A 103 -6.41 -3.73 0.59
N LEU A 104 -6.89 -3.47 -0.63
CA LEU A 104 -7.63 -4.42 -1.45
C LEU A 104 -6.80 -5.67 -1.79
N SER A 105 -5.47 -5.56 -1.90
CA SER A 105 -4.62 -6.73 -2.16
C SER A 105 -4.70 -7.79 -1.05
N ILE A 106 -4.97 -7.37 0.19
CA ILE A 106 -5.21 -8.26 1.33
C ILE A 106 -6.67 -8.73 1.32
N LEU A 107 -7.61 -7.79 1.14
CA LEU A 107 -9.04 -8.08 1.19
C LEU A 107 -9.49 -9.06 0.12
N ILE A 108 -8.87 -9.05 -1.06
CA ILE A 108 -9.20 -9.95 -2.16
C ILE A 108 -8.99 -11.42 -1.78
N VAL A 109 -8.04 -11.72 -0.89
CA VAL A 109 -7.82 -13.07 -0.37
C VAL A 109 -9.06 -13.52 0.41
N GLY A 110 -9.55 -12.68 1.33
CA GLY A 110 -10.77 -12.96 2.08
C GLY A 110 -12.00 -13.11 1.20
N ILE A 111 -12.13 -12.28 0.16
CA ILE A 111 -13.24 -12.36 -0.79
C ILE A 111 -13.25 -13.70 -1.52
N PHE A 112 -12.11 -14.18 -1.98
CA PHE A 112 -12.00 -15.42 -2.76
C PHE A 112 -12.06 -16.69 -1.91
N GLU A 113 -11.54 -16.65 -0.68
CA GLU A 113 -11.51 -17.83 0.21
C GLU A 113 -12.79 -17.95 1.04
N LEU A 114 -13.29 -16.85 1.59
CA LEU A 114 -14.38 -16.91 2.56
C LEU A 114 -15.77 -16.81 1.91
N LEU A 115 -16.01 -15.86 1.00
CA LEU A 115 -17.35 -15.62 0.48
C LEU A 115 -17.96 -16.81 -0.29
N PRO A 116 -17.21 -17.56 -1.14
CA PRO A 116 -17.76 -18.72 -1.81
C PRO A 116 -18.11 -19.89 -0.88
N ALA A 117 -17.44 -19.94 0.28
CA ALA A 117 -17.57 -21.02 1.26
C ALA A 117 -18.63 -20.76 2.36
N ILE A 118 -19.35 -19.63 2.31
CA ILE A 118 -20.35 -19.29 3.31
C ILE A 118 -21.55 -20.23 3.20
N THR A 119 -21.92 -20.83 4.34
CA THR A 119 -23.16 -21.59 4.55
C THR A 119 -23.89 -21.02 5.77
N PRO A 120 -25.20 -21.32 5.96
CA PRO A 120 -25.92 -20.89 7.18
C PRO A 120 -25.25 -21.33 8.48
N GLU A 121 -24.61 -22.51 8.48
CA GLU A 121 -24.00 -23.11 9.67
C GLU A 121 -22.66 -22.48 10.02
N ASN A 122 -21.90 -21.97 9.02
CA ASN A 122 -20.54 -21.42 9.24
C ASN A 122 -20.47 -19.89 9.12
N GLN A 123 -21.56 -19.20 8.80
CA GLN A 123 -21.58 -17.78 8.51
C GLN A 123 -20.93 -16.91 9.61
N GLN A 124 -21.21 -17.19 10.88
CA GLN A 124 -20.66 -16.43 12.00
C GLN A 124 -19.13 -16.59 12.11
N PHE A 125 -18.65 -17.82 11.88
CA PHE A 125 -17.23 -18.13 11.87
C PHE A 125 -16.50 -17.45 10.70
N GLN A 126 -17.06 -17.55 9.49
CA GLN A 126 -16.54 -16.87 8.30
C GLN A 126 -16.49 -15.35 8.47
N PHE A 127 -17.51 -14.76 9.09
CA PHE A 127 -17.54 -13.34 9.37
C PHE A 127 -16.42 -12.90 10.32
N THR A 128 -16.09 -13.73 11.33
CA THR A 128 -14.97 -13.45 12.25
C THR A 128 -13.63 -13.38 11.51
N PHE A 129 -13.36 -14.34 10.63
CA PHE A 129 -12.14 -14.31 9.81
C PHE A 129 -12.12 -13.14 8.82
N PHE A 130 -13.25 -12.86 8.19
CA PHE A 130 -13.36 -11.72 7.28
C PHE A 130 -13.06 -10.40 7.99
N LYS A 131 -13.54 -10.25 9.23
CA LYS A 131 -13.24 -9.06 10.05
C LYS A 131 -11.74 -8.92 10.31
N ILE A 132 -11.04 -9.99 10.64
CA ILE A 132 -9.57 -9.96 10.82
C ILE A 132 -8.90 -9.49 9.53
N ILE A 133 -9.23 -10.08 8.38
CA ILE A 133 -8.67 -9.68 7.08
C ILE A 133 -8.98 -8.20 6.76
N PHE A 134 -10.19 -7.75 7.09
CA PHE A 134 -10.59 -6.36 6.92
C PHE A 134 -9.76 -5.41 7.81
N ASP A 135 -9.54 -5.75 9.08
CA ASP A 135 -8.73 -4.95 10.00
C ASP A 135 -7.28 -4.83 9.49
N TYR A 136 -6.69 -5.91 8.97
CA TYR A 136 -5.38 -5.90 8.32
C TYR A 136 -5.36 -5.08 7.02
N SER A 137 -6.44 -5.11 6.25
CA SER A 137 -6.61 -4.30 5.04
C SER A 137 -6.63 -2.80 5.37
N VAL A 138 -7.37 -2.40 6.41
CA VAL A 138 -7.44 -1.02 6.91
C VAL A 138 -6.08 -0.57 7.46
N PHE A 139 -5.38 -1.45 8.18
CA PHE A 139 -4.03 -1.18 8.65
C PHE A 139 -3.06 -0.94 7.47
N ALA A 140 -3.05 -1.82 6.48
CA ALA A 140 -2.20 -1.70 5.30
C ALA A 140 -2.52 -0.41 4.51
N PHE A 141 -3.79 -0.08 4.33
CA PHE A 141 -4.24 1.19 3.77
C PHE A 141 -3.65 2.38 4.52
N SER A 142 -3.80 2.39 5.85
CA SER A 142 -3.38 3.51 6.70
C SER A 142 -1.86 3.72 6.64
N ILE A 143 -1.08 2.65 6.79
CA ILE A 143 0.38 2.74 6.75
C ILE A 143 0.89 3.11 5.35
N ASN A 144 0.26 2.58 4.29
CA ASN A 144 0.65 2.95 2.93
C ASN A 144 0.32 4.42 2.63
N LEU A 145 -0.80 4.95 3.09
CA LEU A 145 -1.15 6.36 2.93
C LEU A 145 -0.08 7.28 3.53
N LEU A 146 0.36 6.98 4.75
CA LEU A 146 1.45 7.72 5.39
C LEU A 146 2.75 7.63 4.60
N ARG A 147 3.04 6.43 4.08
CA ARG A 147 4.24 6.19 3.28
C ARG A 147 4.22 6.96 1.95
N GLU A 148 3.09 7.03 1.26
CA GLU A 148 2.97 7.81 0.03
C GLU A 148 3.12 9.32 0.29
N ILE A 149 2.51 9.86 1.37
CA ILE A 149 2.72 11.26 1.78
C ILE A 149 4.21 11.53 2.11
N ALA A 150 4.88 10.59 2.79
CA ALA A 150 6.31 10.73 3.09
C ALA A 150 7.17 10.70 1.80
N LYS A 151 6.78 9.93 0.79
CA LYS A 151 7.46 9.91 -0.52
C LYS A 151 7.25 11.21 -1.29
N ASP A 152 6.05 11.78 -1.27
CA ASP A 152 5.80 13.09 -1.90
C ASP A 152 6.65 14.18 -1.25
N LEU A 153 6.86 14.12 0.08
CA LEU A 153 7.76 15.02 0.80
C LEU A 153 9.24 14.79 0.44
N GLU A 154 9.64 13.53 0.20
CA GLU A 154 10.97 13.16 -0.26
C GLU A 154 11.24 13.68 -1.68
N ASP A 155 10.26 13.56 -2.56
CA ASP A 155 10.41 13.77 -4.00
C ASP A 155 9.92 15.15 -4.49
N ILE A 156 9.56 16.07 -3.57
CA ILE A 156 8.95 17.39 -3.84
C ILE A 156 9.67 18.22 -4.93
N ASP A 157 11.00 18.15 -5.00
CA ASP A 157 11.78 18.98 -5.93
C ASP A 157 11.61 18.51 -7.40
N GLY A 158 11.54 17.20 -7.64
CA GLY A 158 11.28 16.62 -8.96
C GLY A 158 9.82 16.76 -9.36
N ASP A 159 8.91 16.52 -8.42
CA ASP A 159 7.47 16.64 -8.63
C ASP A 159 7.07 18.07 -9.01
N TYR A 160 7.67 19.06 -8.34
CA TYR A 160 7.46 20.48 -8.66
C TYR A 160 7.93 20.82 -10.09
N LYS A 161 9.11 20.33 -10.48
CA LYS A 161 9.65 20.55 -11.83
C LYS A 161 8.83 19.85 -12.91
N ALA A 162 8.22 18.71 -12.59
CA ALA A 162 7.31 17.98 -13.48
C ALA A 162 5.88 18.56 -13.50
N GLY A 163 5.62 19.67 -12.82
CA GLY A 163 4.30 20.32 -12.78
C GLY A 163 3.23 19.52 -12.05
N MET A 164 3.62 18.68 -11.08
CA MET A 164 2.67 17.94 -10.25
C MET A 164 2.05 18.85 -9.18
N HIS A 165 0.86 18.46 -8.69
CA HIS A 165 0.12 19.17 -7.65
C HIS A 165 -0.06 18.27 -6.41
N THR A 166 1.05 17.71 -5.89
CA THR A 166 1.04 16.88 -4.68
C THR A 166 0.83 17.73 -3.42
N LEU A 167 0.47 17.07 -2.30
CA LEU A 167 0.19 17.77 -1.04
C LEU A 167 1.33 18.71 -0.60
N PRO A 168 2.62 18.30 -0.61
CA PRO A 168 3.71 19.19 -0.22
C PRO A 168 3.89 20.41 -1.14
N ILE A 169 3.55 20.26 -2.41
CA ILE A 169 3.60 21.37 -3.40
C ILE A 169 2.48 22.36 -3.12
N ALA A 170 1.26 21.86 -2.84
CA ALA A 170 0.08 22.71 -2.66
C ALA A 170 0.10 23.52 -1.36
N ILE A 171 0.52 22.93 -0.23
CA ILE A 171 0.47 23.58 1.08
C ILE A 171 1.85 23.96 1.66
N GLY A 172 2.92 23.57 0.98
CA GLY A 172 4.31 23.73 1.43
C GLY A 172 4.82 22.59 2.30
N ARG A 173 6.15 22.32 2.21
CA ARG A 173 6.83 21.21 2.90
C ARG A 173 6.52 21.19 4.41
N ALA A 174 6.67 22.29 5.12
CA ALA A 174 6.48 22.35 6.57
C ALA A 174 5.04 21.97 7.01
N ARG A 175 4.02 22.48 6.31
CA ARG A 175 2.63 22.13 6.63
C ARG A 175 2.31 20.68 6.29
N ALA A 176 2.80 20.17 5.17
CA ALA A 176 2.63 18.78 4.78
C ALA A 176 3.33 17.81 5.76
N THR A 177 4.49 18.20 6.31
CA THR A 177 5.17 17.45 7.39
C THR A 177 4.31 17.39 8.66
N ASN A 178 3.69 18.50 9.05
CA ASN A 178 2.76 18.50 10.19
C ASN A 178 1.54 17.61 9.94
N VAL A 179 1.00 17.62 8.71
CA VAL A 179 -0.08 16.70 8.32
C VAL A 179 0.36 15.26 8.44
N LEU A 180 1.55 14.91 7.92
CA LEU A 180 2.11 13.56 8.07
C LEU A 180 2.23 13.17 9.55
N PHE A 181 2.77 14.04 10.40
CA PHE A 181 2.88 13.79 11.84
C PHE A 181 1.52 13.51 12.47
N VAL A 182 0.53 14.38 12.26
CA VAL A 182 -0.82 14.20 12.85
C VAL A 182 -1.47 12.91 12.34
N LEU A 183 -1.33 12.61 11.06
CA LEU A 183 -1.88 11.38 10.48
C LEU A 183 -1.19 10.11 11.03
N THR A 184 0.10 10.16 11.42
CA THR A 184 0.77 8.99 12.04
C THR A 184 0.19 8.64 13.41
N LEU A 185 -0.38 9.61 14.11
CA LEU A 185 -1.00 9.37 15.42
C LEU A 185 -2.29 8.53 15.33
N ILE A 186 -2.99 8.56 14.19
CA ILE A 186 -4.26 7.83 14.02
C ILE A 186 -4.03 6.31 14.11
N PRO A 187 -3.23 5.65 13.25
CA PRO A 187 -3.00 4.23 13.37
C PRO A 187 -2.29 3.86 14.67
N LEU A 188 -1.44 4.74 15.22
CA LEU A 188 -0.80 4.52 16.51
C LEU A 188 -1.84 4.38 17.63
N LEU A 189 -2.76 5.32 17.75
CA LEU A 189 -3.81 5.30 18.78
C LEU A 189 -4.76 4.11 18.58
N VAL A 190 -5.15 3.81 17.35
CA VAL A 190 -5.98 2.64 17.03
C VAL A 190 -5.30 1.35 17.46
N LEU A 191 -4.00 1.18 17.19
CA LEU A 191 -3.24 -0.01 17.57
C LEU A 191 -3.06 -0.12 19.09
N VAL A 192 -2.78 0.98 19.78
CA VAL A 192 -2.71 0.99 21.25
C VAL A 192 -4.04 0.54 21.84
N PHE A 193 -5.14 1.10 21.34
CA PHE A 193 -6.49 0.70 21.77
C PHE A 193 -6.77 -0.78 21.46
N TYR A 194 -6.37 -1.27 20.28
CA TYR A 194 -6.51 -2.67 19.91
C TYR A 194 -5.75 -3.62 20.84
N VAL A 195 -4.50 -3.29 21.18
CA VAL A 195 -3.69 -4.09 22.12
C VAL A 195 -4.36 -4.13 23.50
N ILE A 196 -4.80 -2.99 24.01
CA ILE A 196 -5.42 -2.90 25.34
C ILE A 196 -6.73 -3.71 25.41
N ASN A 197 -7.55 -3.68 24.35
CA ASN A 197 -8.86 -4.33 24.40
C ASN A 197 -8.87 -5.79 23.93
N SER A 198 -7.98 -6.15 22.99
CA SER A 198 -8.06 -7.44 22.31
C SER A 198 -6.88 -8.37 22.58
N LEU A 199 -5.67 -7.82 22.77
CA LEU A 199 -4.46 -8.65 22.87
C LEU A 199 -3.88 -8.77 24.29
N TYR A 200 -4.34 -7.98 25.26
CA TYR A 200 -3.73 -7.91 26.59
C TYR A 200 -3.63 -9.24 27.34
N LYS A 201 -4.48 -10.22 27.00
CA LYS A 201 -4.45 -11.57 27.58
C LYS A 201 -3.40 -12.48 26.95
N ASN A 202 -2.90 -12.15 25.76
CA ASN A 202 -1.85 -12.91 25.07
C ASN A 202 -0.54 -12.11 25.16
N GLU A 203 0.31 -12.50 26.12
CA GLU A 203 1.57 -11.81 26.41
C GLU A 203 2.51 -11.79 25.20
N ILE A 204 2.57 -12.88 24.41
CA ILE A 204 3.41 -13.01 23.22
C ILE A 204 2.95 -12.03 22.15
N ALA A 205 1.65 -12.02 21.85
CA ALA A 205 1.07 -11.12 20.87
C ALA A 205 1.23 -9.66 21.31
N THR A 206 0.96 -9.36 22.58
CA THR A 206 1.13 -8.00 23.15
C THR A 206 2.57 -7.55 23.03
N GLY A 207 3.55 -8.37 23.45
CA GLY A 207 4.97 -8.06 23.35
C GLY A 207 5.42 -7.82 21.91
N TYR A 208 4.95 -8.65 20.98
CA TYR A 208 5.25 -8.48 19.57
C TYR A 208 4.71 -7.15 19.01
N PHE A 209 3.44 -6.84 19.27
CA PHE A 209 2.82 -5.58 18.78
C PHE A 209 3.52 -4.36 19.37
N LEU A 210 3.85 -4.38 20.66
CA LEU A 210 4.57 -3.27 21.31
C LEU A 210 5.95 -3.06 20.71
N LEU A 211 6.72 -4.14 20.49
CA LEU A 211 8.12 -4.03 20.06
C LEU A 211 8.25 -3.77 18.55
N PHE A 212 7.49 -4.49 17.71
CA PHE A 212 7.71 -4.51 16.27
C PHE A 212 6.76 -3.61 15.48
N ILE A 213 5.64 -3.15 16.07
CA ILE A 213 4.67 -2.32 15.36
C ILE A 213 4.51 -0.97 16.04
N ILE A 214 4.12 -0.93 17.32
CA ILE A 214 3.85 0.30 18.06
C ILE A 214 5.13 1.09 18.31
N GLY A 215 6.20 0.43 18.78
CA GLY A 215 7.51 1.06 19.01
C GLY A 215 8.05 1.77 17.75
N PRO A 216 8.18 1.07 16.59
CA PRO A 216 8.55 1.71 15.34
C PRO A 216 7.59 2.81 14.87
N LEU A 217 6.27 2.72 15.14
CA LEU A 217 5.33 3.80 14.83
C LEU A 217 5.54 5.03 15.72
N ILE A 218 5.78 4.84 17.02
CA ILE A 218 6.13 5.95 17.93
C ILE A 218 7.40 6.63 17.44
N TYR A 219 8.44 5.85 17.12
CA TYR A 219 9.69 6.38 16.59
C TYR A 219 9.42 7.16 15.29
N THR A 220 8.62 6.62 14.38
CA THR A 220 8.28 7.27 13.11
C THR A 220 7.52 8.57 13.34
N SER A 221 6.59 8.62 14.31
CA SER A 221 5.87 9.84 14.69
C SER A 221 6.82 10.93 15.19
N ILE A 222 7.74 10.59 16.12
CA ILE A 222 8.73 11.53 16.64
C ILE A 222 9.65 12.02 15.51
N LYS A 223 10.09 11.11 14.63
CA LYS A 223 10.94 11.46 13.50
C LYS A 223 10.21 12.37 12.50
N SER A 224 8.91 12.14 12.27
CA SER A 224 8.08 12.97 11.39
C SER A 224 7.92 14.38 11.93
N PHE A 225 7.80 14.55 13.25
CA PHE A 225 7.69 15.88 13.87
C PHE A 225 8.91 16.76 13.60
N ASN A 226 10.10 16.17 13.54
CA ASN A 226 11.39 16.88 13.37
C ASN A 226 11.93 16.80 11.93
N ALA A 227 11.21 16.20 10.98
CA ALA A 227 11.69 15.95 9.64
C ALA A 227 11.74 17.23 8.79
N ASN A 228 12.90 17.50 8.18
CA ASN A 228 13.13 18.66 7.33
C ASN A 228 13.90 18.33 6.05
N THR A 229 14.60 17.22 6.00
CA THR A 229 15.50 16.85 4.91
C THR A 229 14.92 15.69 4.08
N LYS A 230 15.34 15.59 2.82
CA LYS A 230 15.01 14.45 1.95
C LYS A 230 15.37 13.10 2.62
N GLN A 231 16.50 13.04 3.32
CA GLN A 231 16.94 11.84 4.02
C GLN A 231 16.01 11.46 5.17
N ASP A 232 15.44 12.44 5.89
CA ASP A 232 14.46 12.18 6.94
C ASP A 232 13.20 11.51 6.38
N TYR A 233 12.65 12.03 5.30
CA TYR A 233 11.45 11.47 4.66
C TYR A 233 11.72 10.09 4.07
N HIS A 234 12.89 9.89 3.48
CA HIS A 234 13.33 8.57 3.03
C HIS A 234 13.38 7.56 4.18
N HIS A 235 13.92 7.96 5.33
CA HIS A 235 14.00 7.12 6.52
C HIS A 235 12.59 6.79 7.06
N ILE A 236 11.70 7.80 7.16
CA ILE A 236 10.31 7.62 7.56
C ILE A 236 9.60 6.61 6.64
N SER A 237 9.71 6.78 5.33
CA SER A 237 9.12 5.86 4.34
C SER A 237 9.63 4.43 4.50
N ARG A 238 10.92 4.24 4.81
CA ARG A 238 11.51 2.93 5.10
C ARG A 238 10.97 2.31 6.40
N MET A 239 10.86 3.11 7.46
CA MET A 239 10.30 2.64 8.74
C MET A 239 8.84 2.21 8.60
N LEU A 240 8.02 2.99 7.88
CA LEU A 240 6.63 2.63 7.58
C LEU A 240 6.54 1.32 6.78
N LYS A 241 7.46 1.07 5.84
CA LYS A 241 7.55 -0.20 5.12
C LYS A 241 7.85 -1.38 6.06
N LEU A 242 8.74 -1.19 7.04
CA LEU A 242 9.03 -2.20 8.06
C LEU A 242 7.84 -2.45 8.97
N VAL A 243 7.15 -1.40 9.42
CA VAL A 243 5.91 -1.51 10.20
C VAL A 243 4.85 -2.33 9.44
N MET A 244 4.68 -2.08 8.14
CA MET A 244 3.75 -2.84 7.32
C MET A 244 4.15 -4.32 7.22
N LEU A 245 5.44 -4.61 7.03
CA LEU A 245 5.97 -5.97 7.00
C LEU A 245 5.72 -6.71 8.33
N PHE A 246 6.08 -6.10 9.46
CA PHE A 246 5.85 -6.70 10.78
C PHE A 246 4.36 -6.80 11.11
N GLY A 247 3.55 -5.83 10.66
CA GLY A 247 2.10 -5.93 10.74
C GLY A 247 1.58 -7.19 10.04
N MET A 248 2.02 -7.47 8.81
CA MET A 248 1.61 -8.69 8.10
C MET A 248 2.13 -9.97 8.78
N LEU A 249 3.37 -9.97 9.28
CA LEU A 249 3.95 -11.11 9.99
C LEU A 249 3.25 -11.42 11.31
N SER A 250 2.53 -10.45 11.91
CA SER A 250 1.75 -10.70 13.13
C SER A 250 0.61 -11.71 12.93
N LEU A 251 0.16 -11.96 11.69
CA LEU A 251 -0.79 -13.04 11.40
C LEU A 251 -0.27 -14.43 11.82
N LEU A 252 1.04 -14.63 11.81
CA LEU A 252 1.65 -15.88 12.23
C LEU A 252 1.50 -16.13 13.75
N ILE A 253 1.30 -15.06 14.53
CA ILE A 253 1.16 -15.17 16.00
C ILE A 253 -0.20 -15.77 16.40
N TYR A 254 -1.21 -15.64 15.55
CA TYR A 254 -2.52 -16.27 15.78
C TYR A 254 -2.47 -17.81 15.67
N LEU A 255 -1.33 -18.39 15.24
CA LEU A 255 -1.11 -19.82 15.20
C LEU A 255 -0.66 -20.39 16.57
N PHE A 256 -0.31 -19.54 17.52
CA PHE A 256 0.17 -19.84 18.86
C PHE A 256 -0.73 -19.19 19.91
#